data_fdd409655d8d8109f4f7b18f455c4dfd
#
_entry.id   fdd409655d8d8109f4f7b18f455c4dfd
#
_cell.length_a   1.000
_cell.length_b   1.000
_cell.length_c   1.000
_cell.angle_alpha   90.00
_cell.angle_beta   90.00
_cell.angle_gamma   90.00
#
_symmetry.space_group_name_H-M   'P 1'
#
loop_
_entity.id
_entity.type
_entity.pdbx_description
1 polymer ?
#
loop_
_entity_poly.entity_id
_entity_poly.type
_entity_poly.pdbx_seq_one_letter_code
_entity_poly.pdbx_strand_id
1 'polypeptide(L)'
;SSASAQPSTGGQIQADPATNALIITAPEPQYRQLRAVIDSLDQRRAQVLVESLIVEVDSAKESQFGIQWQNLVGGANSTVGILGTNFATTNLLNLAINGADGKVLPGQGLNVGTARNVNGKYIMTSLANFLQTNGGSNILSRPSLLTLDNEEAKIVVGQNVPFVTGQYTNNNSSNGAVNPFQTVERKDVGLTLKVKPQISDTGMVKLTIFQEVSSVDTSKKLTDGLITNKRSIESNILVEDGTVVVLGGLL
;
A
#
# COMPACT_ATOMS: atom_id res chain seq x y z
N SER A 1 0.14 14.44 -24.55
CA SER A 1 -0.25 15.28 -25.69
C SER A 1 -0.56 16.67 -25.17
N SER A 2 0.38 17.59 -25.31
CA SER A 2 0.18 19.01 -25.12
C SER A 2 -0.80 19.50 -26.19
N ALA A 3 -2.00 19.86 -25.78
CA ALA A 3 -2.93 20.55 -26.63
C ALA A 3 -2.29 21.90 -27.00
N SER A 4 -1.80 22.01 -28.24
CA SER A 4 -1.41 23.29 -28.79
C SER A 4 -2.66 24.18 -28.80
N ALA A 5 -2.66 25.25 -28.04
CA ALA A 5 -3.70 26.25 -28.06
C ALA A 5 -3.73 26.83 -29.48
N GLN A 6 -4.79 26.50 -30.23
CA GLN A 6 -5.04 27.04 -31.55
C GLN A 6 -5.34 28.54 -31.39
N PRO A 7 -4.67 29.43 -32.13
CA PRO A 7 -4.96 30.86 -32.04
C PRO A 7 -6.42 31.10 -32.46
N SER A 8 -7.18 31.78 -31.60
CA SER A 8 -8.57 32.13 -31.93
C SER A 8 -8.55 33.16 -33.05
N THR A 9 -8.91 32.74 -34.26
CA THR A 9 -8.99 33.59 -35.43
C THR A 9 -10.32 34.39 -35.36
N GLY A 10 -10.23 35.69 -35.07
CA GLY A 10 -11.36 36.61 -35.29
C GLY A 10 -11.81 37.47 -34.11
N GLY A 11 -11.01 37.65 -33.04
CA GLY A 11 -11.36 38.52 -31.93
C GLY A 11 -10.55 39.84 -31.93
N GLN A 12 -11.01 40.84 -31.19
CA GLN A 12 -10.30 42.09 -30.93
C GLN A 12 -8.99 41.84 -30.13
N ILE A 13 -8.86 40.68 -29.47
CA ILE A 13 -7.70 40.28 -28.66
C ILE A 13 -7.22 38.92 -29.16
N GLN A 14 -5.94 38.86 -29.51
CA GLN A 14 -5.27 37.61 -29.89
C GLN A 14 -4.06 37.37 -28.98
N ALA A 15 -3.98 36.15 -28.41
CA ALA A 15 -2.83 35.75 -27.59
C ALA A 15 -1.75 35.09 -28.44
N ASP A 16 -0.51 35.50 -28.25
CA ASP A 16 0.66 34.81 -28.77
C ASP A 16 1.40 34.12 -27.59
N PRO A 17 1.20 32.82 -27.39
CA PRO A 17 1.81 32.09 -26.29
C PRO A 17 3.34 31.94 -26.44
N ALA A 18 3.89 32.08 -27.67
CA ALA A 18 5.31 31.92 -27.90
C ALA A 18 6.12 33.12 -27.37
N THR A 19 5.57 34.31 -27.48
CA THR A 19 6.19 35.54 -26.99
C THR A 19 5.59 36.05 -25.67
N ASN A 20 4.58 35.32 -25.12
CA ASN A 20 3.81 35.73 -23.94
C ASN A 20 3.25 37.16 -24.09
N ALA A 21 2.68 37.46 -25.25
CA ALA A 21 2.16 38.77 -25.62
C ALA A 21 0.69 38.70 -26.05
N LEU A 22 0.00 39.82 -25.92
CA LEU A 22 -1.36 40.04 -26.43
C LEU A 22 -1.34 41.07 -27.55
N ILE A 23 -1.95 40.71 -28.67
CA ILE A 23 -2.18 41.59 -29.81
C ILE A 23 -3.62 42.11 -29.68
N ILE A 24 -3.79 43.41 -29.51
CA ILE A 24 -5.09 44.03 -29.31
C ILE A 24 -5.35 44.99 -30.48
N THR A 25 -6.42 44.73 -31.22
CA THR A 25 -6.88 45.60 -32.32
C THR A 25 -8.22 46.19 -31.93
N ALA A 26 -8.19 47.43 -31.44
CA ALA A 26 -9.39 48.15 -30.99
C ALA A 26 -9.23 49.65 -31.13
N PRO A 27 -10.35 50.45 -31.27
CA PRO A 27 -10.33 51.91 -31.15
C PRO A 27 -9.84 52.34 -29.77
N GLU A 28 -9.19 53.54 -29.71
CA GLU A 28 -8.55 54.06 -28.50
C GLU A 28 -9.40 54.01 -27.21
N PRO A 29 -10.70 54.35 -27.20
CA PRO A 29 -11.53 54.24 -25.99
C PRO A 29 -11.69 52.80 -25.49
N GLN A 30 -11.87 51.84 -26.42
CA GLN A 30 -12.01 50.43 -26.10
C GLN A 30 -10.69 49.80 -25.66
N TYR A 31 -9.57 50.21 -26.28
CA TYR A 31 -8.24 49.78 -25.88
C TYR A 31 -7.94 50.11 -24.42
N ARG A 32 -8.27 51.33 -23.96
CA ARG A 32 -8.07 51.72 -22.55
C ARG A 32 -8.88 50.90 -21.59
N GLN A 33 -10.14 50.57 -21.95
CA GLN A 33 -10.97 49.69 -21.12
C GLN A 33 -10.42 48.27 -21.08
N LEU A 34 -10.03 47.71 -22.22
CA LEU A 34 -9.45 46.37 -22.30
C LEU A 34 -8.14 46.28 -21.52
N ARG A 35 -7.29 47.30 -21.64
CA ARG A 35 -6.02 47.39 -20.90
C ARG A 35 -6.27 47.42 -19.38
N ALA A 36 -7.21 48.21 -18.90
CA ALA A 36 -7.55 48.26 -17.48
C ALA A 36 -8.02 46.90 -16.93
N VAL A 37 -8.80 46.16 -17.75
CA VAL A 37 -9.23 44.82 -17.40
C VAL A 37 -8.05 43.84 -17.41
N ILE A 38 -7.19 43.90 -18.41
CA ILE A 38 -6.01 43.04 -18.50
C ILE A 38 -5.05 43.32 -17.32
N ASP A 39 -4.76 44.58 -17.00
CA ASP A 39 -3.92 44.95 -15.87
C ASP A 39 -4.51 44.48 -14.52
N SER A 40 -5.84 44.40 -14.41
CA SER A 40 -6.53 43.84 -13.25
C SER A 40 -6.44 42.30 -13.18
N LEU A 41 -6.39 41.62 -14.32
CA LEU A 41 -6.30 40.17 -14.40
C LEU A 41 -4.86 39.64 -14.36
N ASP A 42 -3.90 40.43 -14.85
CA ASP A 42 -2.47 40.09 -14.89
C ASP A 42 -1.81 40.29 -13.52
N GLN A 43 -2.36 39.64 -12.51
CA GLN A 43 -1.79 39.65 -11.17
C GLN A 43 -0.95 38.40 -10.93
N ARG A 44 0.04 38.54 -10.07
CA ARG A 44 0.85 37.40 -9.65
C ARG A 44 0.00 36.38 -8.89
N ARG A 45 -0.13 35.17 -9.44
CA ARG A 45 -0.85 34.09 -8.77
C ARG A 45 -0.13 33.65 -7.51
N ALA A 46 -0.87 33.49 -6.42
CA ALA A 46 -0.35 32.99 -5.17
C ALA A 46 0.02 31.51 -5.30
N GLN A 47 0.94 31.07 -4.45
CA GLN A 47 1.34 29.67 -4.35
C GLN A 47 0.82 29.09 -3.04
N VAL A 48 0.41 27.84 -3.07
CA VAL A 48 -0.07 27.09 -1.92
C VAL A 48 0.83 25.88 -1.71
N LEU A 49 1.42 25.79 -0.52
CA LEU A 49 2.12 24.59 -0.07
C LEU A 49 1.13 23.73 0.71
N VAL A 50 0.93 22.50 0.26
CA VAL A 50 0.09 21.52 0.95
C VAL A 50 0.96 20.41 1.48
N GLU A 51 0.89 20.19 2.78
CA GLU A 51 1.53 19.06 3.46
C GLU A 51 0.46 18.11 3.97
N SER A 52 0.61 16.84 3.69
CA SER A 52 -0.27 15.80 4.23
C SER A 52 0.51 14.91 5.19
N LEU A 53 -0.16 14.43 6.22
CA LEU A 53 0.39 13.45 7.15
C LEU A 53 -0.50 12.21 7.16
N ILE A 54 0.11 11.07 6.85
CA ILE A 54 -0.54 9.78 6.87
C ILE A 54 0.11 8.96 7.97
N VAL A 55 -0.70 8.52 8.92
CA VAL A 55 -0.26 7.65 10.00
C VAL A 55 -1.09 6.38 9.96
N GLU A 56 -0.44 5.25 9.86
CA GLU A 56 -1.05 3.95 9.96
C GLU A 56 -0.33 3.16 11.05
N VAL A 57 -1.08 2.71 12.04
CA VAL A 57 -0.56 1.89 13.13
C VAL A 57 -1.31 0.57 13.10
N ASP A 58 -0.57 -0.49 12.82
CA ASP A 58 -1.06 -1.85 12.95
C ASP A 58 -0.41 -2.49 14.18
N SER A 59 -1.22 -2.93 15.13
CA SER A 59 -0.75 -3.58 16.34
C SER A 59 -1.24 -5.03 16.35
N ALA A 60 -0.42 -5.95 15.89
CA ALA A 60 -0.64 -7.37 16.05
C ALA A 60 0.08 -7.86 17.31
N LYS A 61 -0.67 -8.26 18.31
CA LYS A 61 -0.17 -8.97 19.48
C LYS A 61 -0.66 -10.41 19.42
N GLU A 62 0.26 -11.33 19.21
CA GLU A 62 -0.05 -12.74 19.25
C GLU A 62 0.69 -13.35 20.44
N SER A 63 -0.06 -13.94 21.37
CA SER A 63 0.49 -14.74 22.46
C SER A 63 -0.05 -16.15 22.39
N GLN A 64 0.83 -17.12 22.27
CA GLN A 64 0.49 -18.50 22.23
C GLN A 64 1.15 -19.22 23.42
N PHE A 65 0.34 -19.89 24.22
CA PHE A 65 0.79 -20.78 25.29
C PHE A 65 0.15 -22.14 25.07
N GLY A 66 0.97 -23.18 24.95
CA GLY A 66 0.49 -24.54 24.78
C GLY A 66 1.32 -25.55 25.56
N ILE A 67 0.66 -26.49 26.21
CA ILE A 67 1.30 -27.65 26.85
C ILE A 67 0.83 -28.88 26.10
N GLN A 68 1.76 -29.64 25.58
CA GLN A 68 1.52 -30.93 24.97
C GLN A 68 2.12 -32.03 25.86
N TRP A 69 1.40 -33.11 26.04
CA TRP A 69 1.92 -34.27 26.72
C TRP A 69 1.56 -35.52 25.93
N GLN A 70 2.38 -36.55 26.03
CA GLN A 70 2.08 -37.86 25.47
C GLN A 70 2.50 -38.94 26.45
N ASN A 71 1.73 -40.01 26.45
CA ASN A 71 2.05 -41.18 27.21
C ASN A 71 1.89 -42.41 26.31
N LEU A 72 2.82 -43.34 26.45
CA LEU A 72 2.78 -44.62 25.76
C LEU A 72 2.05 -45.62 26.66
N VAL A 73 0.98 -46.17 26.16
CA VAL A 73 0.18 -47.22 26.85
C VAL A 73 0.37 -48.52 26.12
N GLY A 74 0.96 -49.50 26.80
CA GLY A 74 1.22 -50.83 26.24
C GLY A 74 2.48 -51.48 26.80
N GLY A 75 2.61 -52.80 26.66
CA GLY A 75 3.78 -53.56 27.11
C GLY A 75 4.85 -53.72 26.04
N ALA A 76 6.05 -54.17 26.45
CA ALA A 76 7.24 -54.23 25.59
C ALA A 76 7.11 -55.13 24.33
N ASN A 77 6.11 -55.99 24.23
CA ASN A 77 5.88 -56.89 23.10
C ASN A 77 4.43 -56.85 22.55
N SER A 78 3.69 -55.78 22.82
CA SER A 78 2.29 -55.64 22.36
C SER A 78 2.06 -54.33 21.63
N THR A 79 0.90 -54.16 21.04
CA THR A 79 0.45 -52.92 20.41
C THR A 79 0.58 -51.77 21.38
N VAL A 80 1.33 -50.72 21.02
CA VAL A 80 1.54 -49.52 21.83
C VAL A 80 0.53 -48.49 21.38
N GLY A 81 -0.35 -48.05 22.27
CA GLY A 81 -1.21 -46.92 22.08
C GLY A 81 -0.49 -45.60 22.50
N ILE A 82 -0.69 -44.57 21.76
CA ILE A 82 -0.20 -43.23 22.07
C ILE A 82 -1.38 -42.35 22.48
N LEU A 83 -1.35 -41.86 23.71
CA LEU A 83 -2.30 -40.89 24.22
C LEU A 83 -1.60 -39.54 24.40
N GLY A 84 -2.18 -38.46 23.89
CA GLY A 84 -1.57 -37.15 24.05
C GLY A 84 -2.44 -36.00 23.56
N THR A 85 -2.05 -34.80 23.94
CA THR A 85 -2.63 -33.56 23.42
C THR A 85 -1.75 -33.01 22.31
N ASN A 86 -2.38 -32.40 21.33
CA ASN A 86 -1.69 -31.82 20.17
C ASN A 86 -2.18 -30.40 19.90
N PHE A 87 -1.26 -29.45 19.88
CA PHE A 87 -1.51 -28.06 19.57
C PHE A 87 -0.56 -27.57 18.49
N ALA A 88 -1.05 -26.72 17.62
CA ALA A 88 -0.28 -26.04 16.59
C ALA A 88 0.41 -26.95 15.54
N THR A 89 1.18 -26.30 14.67
CA THR A 89 1.88 -26.93 13.55
C THR A 89 3.02 -27.87 13.96
N THR A 90 3.57 -27.70 15.16
CA THR A 90 4.64 -28.57 15.69
C THR A 90 4.06 -29.48 16.77
N ASN A 91 3.76 -30.69 16.41
CA ASN A 91 3.23 -31.65 17.37
C ASN A 91 4.33 -32.54 17.96
N LEU A 92 4.12 -32.95 19.21
CA LEU A 92 5.05 -33.75 19.96
C LEU A 92 5.32 -35.12 19.28
N LEU A 93 4.31 -35.67 18.61
CA LEU A 93 4.42 -36.93 17.89
C LEU A 93 5.37 -36.80 16.68
N ASN A 94 5.24 -35.77 15.88
CA ASN A 94 6.15 -35.51 14.76
C ASN A 94 7.57 -35.25 15.23
N LEU A 95 7.73 -34.55 16.34
CA LEU A 95 9.04 -34.28 16.92
C LEU A 95 9.68 -35.57 17.47
N ALA A 96 8.87 -36.46 18.08
CA ALA A 96 9.35 -37.73 18.58
C ALA A 96 9.75 -38.73 17.47
N ILE A 97 9.01 -38.74 16.36
CA ILE A 97 9.27 -39.65 15.24
C ILE A 97 10.40 -39.13 14.33
N ASN A 98 10.40 -37.86 14.02
CA ASN A 98 11.29 -37.28 13.02
C ASN A 98 12.39 -36.38 13.62
N GLY A 99 12.29 -36.02 14.89
CA GLY A 99 13.24 -35.13 15.57
C GLY A 99 14.59 -35.80 15.83
N ALA A 100 14.60 -37.14 15.99
CA ALA A 100 15.84 -37.91 16.17
C ALA A 100 16.79 -37.82 14.96
N ASP A 101 16.24 -37.61 13.76
CA ASP A 101 17.00 -37.45 12.52
C ASP A 101 17.38 -35.98 12.23
N GLY A 102 17.08 -35.05 13.14
CA GLY A 102 17.34 -33.61 12.96
C GLY A 102 16.46 -32.92 11.88
N LYS A 103 15.43 -33.61 11.40
CA LYS A 103 14.58 -33.10 10.29
C LYS A 103 13.45 -32.20 10.74
N VAL A 104 13.06 -32.27 12.01
CA VAL A 104 11.98 -31.46 12.58
C VAL A 104 12.51 -30.71 13.79
N LEU A 105 12.45 -29.38 13.72
CA LEU A 105 12.80 -28.50 14.81
C LEU A 105 11.56 -28.11 15.62
N PRO A 106 11.69 -27.85 16.92
CA PRO A 106 10.61 -27.26 17.71
C PRO A 106 10.15 -25.94 17.08
N GLY A 107 8.87 -25.58 17.26
CA GLY A 107 8.33 -24.30 16.81
C GLY A 107 9.06 -23.09 17.41
N GLN A 108 8.82 -21.92 16.83
CA GLN A 108 9.37 -20.66 17.34
C GLN A 108 8.93 -20.40 18.79
N GLY A 109 9.74 -19.71 19.56
CA GLY A 109 9.50 -19.34 20.94
C GLY A 109 10.30 -20.16 21.95
N LEU A 110 9.97 -20.00 23.25
CA LEU A 110 10.57 -20.78 24.31
C LEU A 110 9.93 -22.16 24.35
N ASN A 111 10.72 -23.20 24.13
CA ASN A 111 10.29 -24.59 24.19
C ASN A 111 10.97 -25.28 25.38
N VAL A 112 10.17 -25.81 26.29
CA VAL A 112 10.64 -26.57 27.44
C VAL A 112 10.01 -27.95 27.38
N GLY A 113 10.83 -28.98 27.26
CA GLY A 113 10.35 -30.35 27.15
C GLY A 113 10.97 -31.30 28.17
N THR A 114 10.28 -32.39 28.46
CA THR A 114 10.81 -33.51 29.23
C THR A 114 10.89 -34.78 28.36
N ALA A 115 11.96 -35.52 28.50
CA ALA A 115 12.17 -36.75 27.79
C ALA A 115 12.48 -37.89 28.78
N ARG A 116 11.97 -39.09 28.50
CA ARG A 116 12.22 -40.31 29.25
C ARG A 116 13.07 -41.26 28.41
N ASN A 117 14.06 -41.87 29.04
CA ASN A 117 14.82 -42.93 28.39
C ASN A 117 14.09 -44.26 28.51
N VAL A 118 13.82 -44.88 27.36
CA VAL A 118 13.21 -46.21 27.27
C VAL A 118 14.10 -47.06 26.35
N ASN A 119 14.72 -48.07 26.90
CA ASN A 119 15.60 -48.99 26.16
C ASN A 119 16.72 -48.28 25.35
N GLY A 120 17.35 -47.28 25.94
CA GLY A 120 18.44 -46.53 25.29
C GLY A 120 18.00 -45.45 24.32
N LYS A 121 16.69 -45.23 24.12
CA LYS A 121 16.14 -44.18 23.28
C LYS A 121 15.41 -43.14 24.15
N TYR A 122 15.67 -41.87 23.86
CA TYR A 122 14.94 -40.78 24.52
C TYR A 122 13.60 -40.54 23.81
N ILE A 123 12.53 -40.63 24.55
CA ILE A 123 11.18 -40.33 24.08
C ILE A 123 10.69 -39.07 24.79
N MET A 124 10.33 -38.05 24.03
CA MET A 124 9.79 -36.82 24.57
C MET A 124 8.36 -37.08 25.14
N THR A 125 8.16 -36.73 26.40
CA THR A 125 6.91 -37.01 27.11
C THR A 125 6.06 -35.75 27.30
N SER A 126 6.68 -34.58 27.39
CA SER A 126 5.94 -33.33 27.44
C SER A 126 6.71 -32.22 26.72
N LEU A 127 5.99 -31.28 26.19
CA LEU A 127 6.51 -30.07 25.56
C LEU A 127 5.61 -28.90 25.94
N ALA A 128 6.17 -27.90 26.58
CA ALA A 128 5.54 -26.60 26.77
C ALA A 128 6.13 -25.61 25.78
N ASN A 129 5.30 -24.94 25.05
CA ASN A 129 5.68 -23.88 24.12
C ASN A 129 5.07 -22.56 24.59
N PHE A 130 5.92 -21.56 24.67
CA PHE A 130 5.51 -20.19 24.93
C PHE A 130 6.06 -19.29 23.82
N LEU A 131 5.14 -18.70 23.07
CA LEU A 131 5.46 -17.73 22.04
C LEU A 131 4.70 -16.44 22.32
N GLN A 132 5.42 -15.36 22.44
CA GLN A 132 4.85 -14.02 22.44
C GLN A 132 5.47 -13.25 21.27
N THR A 133 4.64 -12.93 20.30
CA THR A 133 5.04 -12.12 19.15
C THR A 133 4.36 -10.76 19.27
N ASN A 134 5.15 -9.71 19.35
CA ASN A 134 4.69 -8.34 19.18
C ASN A 134 5.00 -7.93 17.74
N GLY A 135 4.04 -8.10 16.86
CA GLY A 135 4.08 -7.58 15.51
C GLY A 135 3.37 -6.23 15.49
N GLY A 136 4.06 -5.20 15.07
CA GLY A 136 3.45 -3.90 14.84
C GLY A 136 4.12 -3.25 13.65
N SER A 137 3.32 -2.73 12.75
CA SER A 137 3.77 -1.90 11.64
C SER A 137 3.34 -0.48 11.89
N ASN A 138 4.28 0.45 11.84
CA ASN A 138 4.00 1.87 11.92
C ASN A 138 4.47 2.53 10.63
N ILE A 139 3.52 2.97 9.83
CA ILE A 139 3.78 3.67 8.58
C ILE A 139 3.49 5.13 8.81
N LEU A 140 4.50 5.95 8.60
CA LEU A 140 4.42 7.40 8.65
C LEU A 140 4.86 7.95 7.29
N SER A 141 3.96 8.63 6.59
CA SER A 141 4.25 9.27 5.31
C SER A 141 3.85 10.74 5.35
N ARG A 142 4.74 11.59 4.87
CA ARG A 142 4.52 13.05 4.84
C ARG A 142 4.82 13.62 3.46
N PRO A 143 3.92 13.44 2.48
CA PRO A 143 4.06 14.09 1.19
C PRO A 143 3.79 15.59 1.31
N SER A 144 4.60 16.38 0.61
CA SER A 144 4.43 17.83 0.46
C SER A 144 4.40 18.22 -1.01
N LEU A 145 3.57 19.18 -1.37
CA LEU A 145 3.34 19.58 -2.74
C LEU A 145 3.08 21.08 -2.81
N LEU A 146 3.84 21.80 -3.64
CA LEU A 146 3.67 23.22 -3.93
C LEU A 146 2.95 23.37 -5.26
N THR A 147 1.89 24.18 -5.30
CA THR A 147 1.14 24.45 -6.52
C THR A 147 0.69 25.91 -6.58
N LEU A 148 0.32 26.37 -7.77
CA LEU A 148 -0.29 27.68 -7.96
C LEU A 148 -1.78 27.63 -7.60
N ASP A 149 -2.34 28.79 -7.25
CA ASP A 149 -3.78 28.94 -7.06
C ASP A 149 -4.55 28.51 -8.30
N ASN A 150 -5.63 27.74 -8.10
CA ASN A 150 -6.52 27.19 -9.13
C ASN A 150 -5.85 26.15 -10.06
N GLU A 151 -4.65 25.69 -9.76
CA GLU A 151 -3.94 24.69 -10.56
C GLU A 151 -3.84 23.36 -9.84
N GLU A 152 -4.07 22.28 -10.60
CA GLU A 152 -3.98 20.93 -10.07
C GLU A 152 -2.53 20.44 -10.09
N ALA A 153 -2.07 19.92 -8.97
CA ALA A 153 -0.78 19.30 -8.87
C ALA A 153 -0.91 17.87 -8.32
N LYS A 154 -0.02 16.99 -8.77
CA LYS A 154 0.01 15.58 -8.40
C LYS A 154 1.42 15.11 -8.11
N ILE A 155 1.61 14.42 -7.00
CA ILE A 155 2.83 13.69 -6.68
C ILE A 155 2.51 12.20 -6.56
N VAL A 156 3.36 11.36 -7.15
CA VAL A 156 3.28 9.90 -7.07
C VAL A 156 4.63 9.38 -6.61
N VAL A 157 4.64 8.63 -5.53
CA VAL A 157 5.84 7.98 -4.98
C VAL A 157 5.53 6.51 -4.78
N GLY A 158 6.14 5.64 -5.56
CA GLY A 158 5.79 4.21 -5.49
C GLY A 158 6.64 3.35 -6.40
N GLN A 159 6.20 2.13 -6.58
CA GLN A 159 6.81 1.12 -7.43
C GLN A 159 5.83 0.66 -8.50
N ASN A 160 6.35 0.39 -9.68
CA ASN A 160 5.58 -0.18 -10.76
C ASN A 160 5.59 -1.71 -10.67
N VAL A 161 4.46 -2.30 -10.30
CA VAL A 161 4.32 -3.72 -10.01
C VAL A 161 3.62 -4.43 -11.16
N PRO A 162 4.16 -5.56 -11.66
CA PRO A 162 3.53 -6.35 -12.69
C PRO A 162 2.42 -7.23 -12.12
N PHE A 163 1.23 -7.17 -12.73
CA PHE A 163 0.09 -8.04 -12.43
C PHE A 163 -0.16 -8.95 -13.63
N VAL A 164 -0.24 -10.26 -13.39
CA VAL A 164 -0.58 -11.22 -14.43
C VAL A 164 -2.09 -11.16 -14.67
N THR A 165 -2.50 -10.76 -15.86
CA THR A 165 -3.93 -10.60 -16.23
C THR A 165 -4.45 -11.77 -17.06
N GLY A 166 -3.57 -12.60 -17.61
CA GLY A 166 -3.96 -13.77 -18.38
C GLY A 166 -2.82 -14.76 -18.50
N GLN A 167 -3.17 -16.03 -18.42
CA GLN A 167 -2.26 -17.14 -18.66
C GLN A 167 -2.90 -18.07 -19.70
N TYR A 168 -2.25 -18.23 -20.84
CA TYR A 168 -2.73 -19.10 -21.90
C TYR A 168 -1.80 -20.29 -22.03
N THR A 169 -2.33 -21.51 -21.83
CA THR A 169 -1.63 -22.75 -22.11
C THR A 169 -2.25 -23.39 -23.34
N ASN A 170 -1.48 -23.52 -24.41
CA ASN A 170 -1.93 -24.18 -25.63
C ASN A 170 -1.64 -25.68 -25.51
N ASN A 171 -2.69 -26.50 -25.26
CA ASN A 171 -2.60 -27.95 -25.07
C ASN A 171 -2.56 -28.74 -26.40
N ASN A 172 -2.34 -28.10 -27.55
CA ASN A 172 -2.48 -28.74 -28.86
C ASN A 172 -1.14 -29.17 -29.52
N SER A 173 -0.14 -29.48 -28.71
CA SER A 173 1.12 -30.03 -29.22
C SER A 173 1.24 -31.52 -28.88
N SER A 174 1.18 -32.36 -29.90
CA SER A 174 1.44 -33.81 -29.82
C SER A 174 2.87 -34.17 -29.36
N ASN A 175 3.70 -33.20 -29.00
CA ASN A 175 5.11 -33.39 -28.70
C ASN A 175 5.59 -32.67 -27.42
N GLY A 176 4.69 -32.41 -26.45
CA GLY A 176 5.05 -32.10 -25.06
C GLY A 176 5.68 -30.72 -24.78
N ALA A 177 5.83 -29.84 -25.71
CA ALA A 177 6.32 -28.47 -25.48
C ALA A 177 5.15 -27.53 -25.17
N VAL A 178 4.90 -27.27 -23.89
CA VAL A 178 3.93 -26.26 -23.44
C VAL A 178 4.64 -24.91 -23.48
N ASN A 179 4.17 -24.01 -24.33
CA ASN A 179 4.67 -22.64 -24.39
C ASN A 179 3.64 -21.71 -23.71
N PRO A 180 3.79 -21.41 -22.41
CA PRO A 180 2.84 -20.57 -21.70
C PRO A 180 3.04 -19.11 -22.10
N PHE A 181 1.98 -18.48 -22.58
CA PHE A 181 1.94 -17.05 -22.84
C PHE A 181 1.28 -16.33 -21.66
N GLN A 182 2.01 -15.40 -21.04
CA GLN A 182 1.50 -14.57 -19.94
C GLN A 182 1.31 -13.13 -20.39
N THR A 183 0.13 -12.60 -20.14
CA THR A 183 -0.15 -11.17 -20.29
C THR A 183 0.04 -10.48 -18.95
N VAL A 184 0.86 -9.43 -18.92
CA VAL A 184 1.22 -8.69 -17.70
C VAL A 184 0.77 -7.25 -17.86
N GLU A 185 -0.04 -6.77 -16.92
CA GLU A 185 -0.38 -5.37 -16.75
C GLU A 185 0.46 -4.78 -15.62
N ARG A 186 1.04 -3.59 -15.82
CA ARG A 186 1.81 -2.90 -14.79
C ARG A 186 0.96 -1.82 -14.14
N LYS A 187 0.90 -1.82 -12.81
CA LYS A 187 0.21 -0.81 -12.00
C LYS A 187 1.17 -0.17 -11.01
N ASP A 188 1.02 1.14 -10.85
CA ASP A 188 1.78 1.87 -9.84
C ASP A 188 1.15 1.62 -8.47
N VAL A 189 2.01 1.18 -7.53
CA VAL A 189 1.66 0.89 -6.14
C VAL A 189 2.52 1.77 -5.26
N GLY A 190 1.89 2.54 -4.38
CA GLY A 190 2.57 3.49 -3.50
C GLY A 190 1.64 4.59 -3.04
N LEU A 191 2.20 5.78 -2.86
CA LEU A 191 1.50 6.96 -2.42
C LEU A 191 1.21 7.88 -3.60
N THR A 192 -0.04 8.33 -3.72
CA THR A 192 -0.48 9.35 -4.66
C THR A 192 -1.17 10.47 -3.88
N LEU A 193 -0.72 11.69 -4.05
CA LEU A 193 -1.39 12.90 -3.57
C LEU A 193 -1.68 13.81 -4.76
N LYS A 194 -2.93 14.21 -4.91
CA LYS A 194 -3.42 15.12 -5.92
C LYS A 194 -4.18 16.24 -5.23
N VAL A 195 -3.85 17.47 -5.51
CA VAL A 195 -4.41 18.64 -4.83
C VAL A 195 -4.72 19.74 -5.83
N LYS A 196 -5.87 20.37 -5.66
CA LYS A 196 -6.25 21.59 -6.37
C LYS A 196 -6.68 22.63 -5.33
N PRO A 197 -5.85 23.63 -5.02
CA PRO A 197 -6.24 24.74 -4.15
C PRO A 197 -7.03 25.80 -4.92
N GLN A 198 -7.86 26.52 -4.20
CA GLN A 198 -8.52 27.74 -4.66
C GLN A 198 -8.57 28.74 -3.50
N ILE A 199 -7.89 29.84 -3.63
CA ILE A 199 -7.83 30.89 -2.61
C ILE A 199 -9.07 31.78 -2.76
N SER A 200 -9.76 32.03 -1.64
CA SER A 200 -10.87 32.99 -1.56
C SER A 200 -10.35 34.40 -1.23
N ASP A 201 -11.10 35.41 -1.60
CA ASP A 201 -10.80 36.81 -1.26
C ASP A 201 -10.68 37.08 0.25
N THR A 202 -11.25 36.18 1.06
CA THR A 202 -11.16 36.23 2.54
C THR A 202 -9.88 35.60 3.10
N GLY A 203 -8.96 35.11 2.25
CA GLY A 203 -7.74 34.41 2.68
C GLY A 203 -7.95 32.94 3.03
N MET A 204 -9.17 32.43 2.91
CA MET A 204 -9.45 30.99 3.10
C MET A 204 -9.11 30.21 1.83
N VAL A 205 -8.59 29.00 1.99
CA VAL A 205 -8.21 28.13 0.88
C VAL A 205 -9.17 26.96 0.79
N LYS A 206 -9.88 26.86 -0.31
CA LYS A 206 -10.65 25.65 -0.66
C LYS A 206 -9.69 24.65 -1.29
N LEU A 207 -9.60 23.47 -0.71
CA LEU A 207 -8.75 22.38 -1.18
C LEU A 207 -9.61 21.24 -1.69
N THR A 208 -9.41 20.85 -2.93
CA THR A 208 -9.87 19.56 -3.45
C THR A 208 -8.70 18.60 -3.37
N ILE A 209 -8.81 17.58 -2.54
CA ILE A 209 -7.73 16.65 -2.22
C ILE A 209 -8.16 15.23 -2.60
N PHE A 210 -7.29 14.55 -3.33
CA PHE A 210 -7.35 13.11 -3.53
C PHE A 210 -6.03 12.51 -3.06
N GLN A 211 -6.12 11.59 -2.12
CA GLN A 211 -4.96 10.90 -1.55
C GLN A 211 -5.19 9.39 -1.58
N GLU A 212 -4.21 8.67 -2.07
CA GLU A 212 -4.23 7.22 -2.17
C GLU A 212 -2.91 6.64 -1.66
N VAL A 213 -3.01 5.63 -0.81
CA VAL A 213 -1.88 4.80 -0.38
C VAL A 213 -2.18 3.37 -0.75
N SER A 214 -1.29 2.75 -1.49
CA SER A 214 -1.38 1.35 -1.85
C SER A 214 -0.09 0.61 -1.52
N SER A 215 -0.21 -0.64 -1.11
CA SER A 215 0.92 -1.52 -0.81
C SER A 215 0.63 -2.93 -1.30
N VAL A 216 1.68 -3.66 -1.69
CA VAL A 216 1.57 -5.07 -2.07
C VAL A 216 1.68 -5.93 -0.81
N ASP A 217 0.73 -6.80 -0.59
CA ASP A 217 0.79 -7.80 0.46
C ASP A 217 1.64 -8.98 -0.02
N THR A 218 2.88 -9.05 0.46
CA THR A 218 3.83 -10.12 0.12
C THR A 218 3.65 -11.37 0.96
N SER A 219 2.86 -11.30 2.03
CA SER A 219 2.63 -12.44 2.96
C SER A 219 1.68 -13.47 2.36
N LYS A 220 0.80 -13.04 1.46
CA LYS A 220 -0.18 -13.89 0.78
C LYS A 220 0.15 -14.02 -0.69
N LYS A 221 0.87 -15.07 -1.05
CA LYS A 221 1.05 -15.46 -2.46
C LYS A 221 -0.12 -16.33 -2.88
N LEU A 222 -1.08 -15.78 -3.60
CA LEU A 222 -2.08 -16.56 -4.30
C LEU A 222 -1.52 -17.02 -5.65
N THR A 223 -1.96 -18.19 -6.10
CA THR A 223 -1.60 -18.76 -7.41
C THR A 223 -2.04 -17.84 -8.56
N ASP A 224 -3.03 -16.99 -8.30
CA ASP A 224 -3.71 -16.15 -9.33
C ASP A 224 -3.28 -14.67 -9.31
N GLY A 225 -2.32 -14.27 -8.47
CA GLY A 225 -1.80 -12.90 -8.51
C GLY A 225 -1.37 -12.31 -7.17
N LEU A 226 -1.02 -11.03 -7.21
CA LEU A 226 -0.60 -10.24 -6.05
C LEU A 226 -1.82 -9.55 -5.42
N ILE A 227 -1.90 -9.58 -4.09
CA ILE A 227 -2.89 -8.83 -3.34
C ILE A 227 -2.33 -7.44 -3.05
N THR A 228 -3.15 -6.41 -3.30
CA THR A 228 -2.81 -5.03 -2.93
C THR A 228 -3.78 -4.50 -1.88
N ASN A 229 -3.24 -3.92 -0.85
CA ASN A 229 -3.99 -3.12 0.11
C ASN A 229 -4.05 -1.68 -0.39
N LYS A 230 -5.25 -1.12 -0.45
CA LYS A 230 -5.47 0.23 -0.96
C LYS A 230 -6.30 1.03 0.04
N ARG A 231 -5.86 2.24 0.31
CA ARG A 231 -6.57 3.24 1.11
C ARG A 231 -6.64 4.52 0.33
N SER A 232 -7.83 5.07 0.15
CA SER A 232 -8.02 6.32 -0.58
C SER A 232 -8.99 7.22 0.16
N ILE A 233 -8.70 8.51 0.11
CA ILE A 233 -9.55 9.57 0.63
C ILE A 233 -9.72 10.63 -0.46
N GLU A 234 -10.93 11.08 -0.66
CA GLU A 234 -11.26 12.20 -1.52
C GLU A 234 -12.12 13.17 -0.73
N SER A 235 -11.71 14.44 -0.68
CA SER A 235 -12.39 15.44 0.13
C SER A 235 -12.27 16.83 -0.46
N ASN A 236 -13.33 17.62 -0.25
CA ASN A 236 -13.34 19.05 -0.51
C ASN A 236 -13.48 19.77 0.82
N ILE A 237 -12.47 20.54 1.19
CA ILE A 237 -12.41 21.23 2.48
C ILE A 237 -12.10 22.70 2.30
N LEU A 238 -12.48 23.50 3.28
CA LEU A 238 -12.15 24.91 3.39
C LEU A 238 -11.26 25.09 4.64
N VAL A 239 -10.07 25.63 4.47
CA VAL A 239 -9.06 25.77 5.53
C VAL A 239 -8.49 27.18 5.56
N GLU A 240 -8.04 27.62 6.72
CA GLU A 240 -7.27 28.83 6.89
C GLU A 240 -5.77 28.52 6.73
N ASP A 241 -5.00 29.52 6.34
CA ASP A 241 -3.55 29.39 6.22
C ASP A 241 -2.91 29.00 7.56
N GLY A 242 -1.98 28.06 7.52
CA GLY A 242 -1.27 27.56 8.70
C GLY A 242 -2.07 26.63 9.63
N THR A 243 -3.30 26.28 9.29
CA THR A 243 -4.12 25.37 10.11
C THR A 243 -3.92 23.90 9.73
N VAL A 244 -4.10 23.03 10.69
CA VAL A 244 -4.07 21.57 10.51
C VAL A 244 -5.50 21.02 10.62
N VAL A 245 -5.90 20.27 9.60
CA VAL A 245 -7.24 19.67 9.53
C VAL A 245 -7.12 18.15 9.39
N VAL A 246 -7.94 17.42 10.13
CA VAL A 246 -8.06 15.97 10.01
C VAL A 246 -9.07 15.66 8.91
N LEU A 247 -8.62 15.01 7.84
CA LEU A 247 -9.47 14.64 6.70
C LEU A 247 -10.32 13.41 6.97
N GLY A 248 -9.80 12.48 7.74
CA GLY A 248 -10.51 11.25 8.09
C GLY A 248 -9.59 10.26 8.80
N GLY A 249 -10.19 9.19 9.31
CA GLY A 249 -9.50 8.10 9.97
C GLY A 249 -10.38 6.87 10.08
N LEU A 250 -9.76 5.73 10.29
CA LEU A 250 -10.42 4.45 10.55
C LEU A 250 -9.76 3.81 11.77
N LEU A 251 -10.57 3.39 12.74
CA LEU A 251 -10.17 2.66 13.95
C LEU A 251 -10.82 1.28 13.96
#